data_650d6dc9804d1e1f4dd1e88e51671d61
#
_entry.id   650d6dc9804d1e1f4dd1e88e51671d61
#
_cell.length_a   1.000
_cell.length_b   1.000
_cell.length_c   1.000
_cell.angle_alpha   90.00
_cell.angle_beta   90.00
_cell.angle_gamma   90.00
#
_symmetry.space_group_name_H-M   'P 1'
#
loop_
_entity.id
_entity.type
_entity.pdbx_description
1 polymer ?
#
loop_
_entity_poly.entity_id
_entity_poly.type
_entity_poly.pdbx_seq_one_letter_code
_entity_poly.pdbx_strand_id
1 'polypeptide(L)'
;MGRIAGVTAGQTRDRLLRAAADAFAERGYDGTRVADIAAAAGVSNGAIYAHFDSKGDLLTGALRTHGRRLLADLFAADPDRSITDLLLTIGRWLPRRRDASGYLIVEALVAARRDEDVAGPMRDYIGERAGWLAGLMTVAQADGEVDPALSANALAHFCLLLAMGSALVTPDLHAVGDDEWTALLNRVIAAVAPTRHHAEAGVMPQTEMT
;
A
#
# COMPACT_ATOMS: atom_id res chain seq x y z
N MET A 1 24.04 33.86 3.45
CA MET A 1 23.61 32.83 2.49
C MET A 1 22.11 32.94 2.30
N GLY A 2 21.66 33.33 1.14
CA GLY A 2 20.29 33.76 0.88
C GLY A 2 19.29 32.63 0.91
N ARG A 3 18.22 32.85 1.68
CA ARG A 3 16.94 32.11 1.50
C ARG A 3 16.50 32.34 0.06
N ILE A 4 16.32 31.26 -0.71
CA ILE A 4 15.68 31.35 -2.03
C ILE A 4 14.27 31.89 -1.75
N ALA A 5 14.03 33.13 -2.14
CA ALA A 5 12.75 33.81 -1.96
C ALA A 5 11.70 33.06 -2.80
N GLY A 6 10.63 32.56 -2.16
CA GLY A 6 9.46 32.00 -2.83
C GLY A 6 9.19 30.51 -2.64
N VAL A 7 10.06 29.73 -1.99
CA VAL A 7 9.79 28.30 -1.71
C VAL A 7 9.20 28.14 -0.30
N THR A 8 7.98 27.59 -0.21
CA THR A 8 7.34 27.30 1.09
C THR A 8 7.99 26.11 1.77
N ALA A 9 7.83 25.99 3.11
CA ALA A 9 8.31 24.82 3.86
C ALA A 9 7.75 23.50 3.31
N GLY A 10 6.48 23.50 2.86
CA GLY A 10 5.85 22.34 2.22
C GLY A 10 6.53 21.96 0.90
N GLN A 11 6.84 22.93 0.06
CA GLN A 11 7.55 22.69 -1.21
C GLN A 11 8.96 22.15 -0.99
N THR A 12 9.66 22.63 0.04
CA THR A 12 10.98 22.13 0.42
C THR A 12 10.88 20.67 0.87
N ARG A 13 9.90 20.34 1.72
CA ARG A 13 9.64 18.98 2.19
C ARG A 13 9.33 18.02 1.04
N ASP A 14 8.49 18.44 0.08
CA ASP A 14 8.16 17.62 -1.10
C ASP A 14 9.36 17.36 -2.01
N ARG A 15 10.25 18.35 -2.17
CA ARG A 15 11.49 18.18 -2.92
C ARG A 15 12.44 17.20 -2.24
N LEU A 16 12.57 17.28 -0.93
CA LEU A 16 13.36 16.36 -0.13
C LEU A 16 12.83 14.93 -0.22
N LEU A 17 11.52 14.73 -0.11
CA LEU A 17 10.92 13.40 -0.19
C LEU A 17 11.08 12.76 -1.57
N ARG A 18 11.01 13.55 -2.66
CA ARG A 18 11.29 13.07 -4.02
C ARG A 18 12.75 12.67 -4.18
N ALA A 19 13.68 13.55 -3.83
CA ALA A 19 15.11 13.26 -3.90
C ALA A 19 15.52 12.08 -3.03
N ALA A 20 14.89 11.91 -1.87
CA ALA A 20 15.08 10.76 -1.00
C ALA A 20 14.58 9.46 -1.64
N ALA A 21 13.38 9.48 -2.24
CA ALA A 21 12.82 8.33 -2.91
C ALA A 21 13.75 7.82 -4.03
N ASP A 22 14.22 8.74 -4.87
CA ASP A 22 15.13 8.40 -5.97
C ASP A 22 16.47 7.85 -5.45
N ALA A 23 17.06 8.52 -4.45
CA ALA A 23 18.34 8.11 -3.88
C ALA A 23 18.28 6.74 -3.18
N PHE A 24 17.23 6.49 -2.39
CA PHE A 24 17.05 5.20 -1.72
C PHE A 24 16.70 4.08 -2.70
N ALA A 25 15.92 4.35 -3.75
CA ALA A 25 15.63 3.35 -4.78
C ALA A 25 16.87 2.96 -5.59
N GLU A 26 17.78 3.92 -5.86
CA GLU A 26 18.98 3.69 -6.65
C GLU A 26 20.13 3.04 -5.86
N ARG A 27 20.36 3.51 -4.61
CA ARG A 27 21.56 3.16 -3.83
C ARG A 27 21.29 2.37 -2.56
N GLY A 28 20.04 2.09 -2.27
CA GLY A 28 19.59 1.47 -1.03
C GLY A 28 19.71 2.40 0.19
N TYR A 29 19.20 1.92 1.33
CA TYR A 29 19.25 2.70 2.58
C TYR A 29 20.68 2.93 3.03
N ASP A 30 21.50 1.89 3.16
CA ASP A 30 22.86 2.00 3.68
C ASP A 30 23.79 2.81 2.77
N GLY A 31 23.65 2.65 1.45
CA GLY A 31 24.44 3.36 0.43
C GLY A 31 24.11 4.83 0.25
N THR A 32 22.99 5.32 0.80
CA THR A 32 22.54 6.71 0.64
C THR A 32 23.01 7.58 1.80
N ARG A 33 23.60 8.74 1.50
CA ARG A 33 23.96 9.77 2.50
C ARG A 33 22.93 10.89 2.49
N VAL A 34 22.56 11.38 3.69
CA VAL A 34 21.63 12.51 3.84
C VAL A 34 22.12 13.75 3.11
N ALA A 35 23.46 13.97 3.07
CA ALA A 35 24.08 15.07 2.33
C ALA A 35 23.82 15.02 0.82
N ASP A 36 23.80 13.82 0.23
CA ASP A 36 23.54 13.64 -1.21
C ASP A 36 22.07 13.94 -1.54
N ILE A 37 21.15 13.56 -0.64
CA ILE A 37 19.73 13.92 -0.76
C ILE A 37 19.53 15.44 -0.67
N ALA A 38 20.22 16.11 0.27
CA ALA A 38 20.18 17.56 0.38
C ALA A 38 20.66 18.26 -0.90
N ALA A 39 21.79 17.81 -1.45
CA ALA A 39 22.36 18.32 -2.68
C ALA A 39 21.40 18.12 -3.86
N ALA A 40 20.82 16.92 -4.03
CA ALA A 40 19.85 16.59 -5.07
C ALA A 40 18.57 17.43 -4.95
N ALA A 41 18.10 17.69 -3.72
CA ALA A 41 16.96 18.56 -3.45
C ALA A 41 17.28 20.07 -3.57
N GLY A 42 18.56 20.45 -3.73
CA GLY A 42 19.01 21.86 -3.82
C GLY A 42 18.82 22.62 -2.51
N VAL A 43 19.04 21.96 -1.36
CA VAL A 43 18.93 22.55 -0.02
C VAL A 43 20.19 22.27 0.81
N SER A 44 20.36 22.97 1.94
CA SER A 44 21.46 22.70 2.86
C SER A 44 21.17 21.45 3.70
N ASN A 45 22.22 20.79 4.19
CA ASN A 45 22.09 19.65 5.13
C ASN A 45 21.24 20.01 6.37
N GLY A 46 21.40 21.21 6.91
CA GLY A 46 20.60 21.67 8.04
C GLY A 46 19.10 21.79 7.74
N ALA A 47 18.73 21.99 6.47
CA ALA A 47 17.33 22.10 6.08
C ALA A 47 16.62 20.72 6.15
N ILE A 48 17.33 19.61 5.99
CA ILE A 48 16.74 18.27 6.15
C ILE A 48 16.31 18.05 7.60
N TYR A 49 17.21 18.35 8.55
CA TYR A 49 16.95 18.13 9.97
C TYR A 49 15.91 19.11 10.58
N ALA A 50 15.52 20.16 9.82
CA ALA A 50 14.35 20.97 10.13
C ALA A 50 13.02 20.31 9.76
N HIS A 51 13.04 19.24 8.98
CA HIS A 51 11.85 18.54 8.47
C HIS A 51 11.77 17.05 8.84
N PHE A 52 12.91 16.43 9.15
CA PHE A 52 13.03 14.99 9.42
C PHE A 52 14.02 14.77 10.57
N ASP A 53 13.64 13.96 11.55
CA ASP A 53 14.43 13.70 12.73
C ASP A 53 15.61 12.75 12.45
N SER A 54 15.46 11.86 11.47
CA SER A 54 16.47 10.87 11.11
C SER A 54 16.45 10.52 9.60
N LYS A 55 17.46 9.78 9.15
CA LYS A 55 17.49 9.18 7.82
C LYS A 55 16.35 8.16 7.65
N GLY A 56 15.98 7.45 8.73
CA GLY A 56 14.85 6.52 8.75
C GLY A 56 13.50 7.23 8.58
N ASP A 57 13.31 8.38 9.25
CA ASP A 57 12.11 9.21 9.08
C ASP A 57 12.00 9.76 7.64
N LEU A 58 13.12 10.15 7.04
CA LEU A 58 13.16 10.58 5.65
C LEU A 58 12.78 9.45 4.68
N LEU A 59 13.25 8.21 4.90
CA LEU A 59 12.90 7.02 4.11
C LEU A 59 11.41 6.71 4.21
N THR A 60 10.88 6.64 5.42
CA THR A 60 9.46 6.33 5.64
C THR A 60 8.55 7.46 5.17
N GLY A 61 8.98 8.70 5.27
CA GLY A 61 8.31 9.86 4.70
C GLY A 61 8.22 9.80 3.18
N ALA A 62 9.31 9.41 2.50
CA ALA A 62 9.34 9.18 1.06
C ALA A 62 8.36 8.07 0.66
N LEU A 63 8.39 6.93 1.37
CA LEU A 63 7.49 5.81 1.14
C LEU A 63 6.01 6.19 1.30
N ARG A 64 5.66 6.92 2.37
CA ARG A 64 4.29 7.42 2.62
C ARG A 64 3.79 8.32 1.49
N THR A 65 4.64 9.19 0.98
CA THR A 65 4.28 10.14 -0.09
C THR A 65 3.96 9.40 -1.40
N HIS A 66 4.78 8.43 -1.79
CA HIS A 66 4.55 7.63 -3.00
C HIS A 66 3.31 6.74 -2.87
N GLY A 67 3.13 6.06 -1.74
CA GLY A 67 1.99 5.19 -1.52
C GLY A 67 0.64 5.92 -1.46
N ARG A 68 0.58 7.14 -0.92
CA ARG A 68 -0.65 7.94 -0.86
C ARG A 68 -1.12 8.40 -2.23
N ARG A 69 -0.20 8.78 -3.13
CA ARG A 69 -0.55 9.25 -4.47
C ARG A 69 -1.26 8.17 -5.27
N LEU A 70 -0.68 6.97 -5.31
CA LEU A 70 -1.27 5.85 -6.05
C LEU A 70 -2.71 5.56 -5.61
N LEU A 71 -2.96 5.48 -4.31
CA LEU A 71 -4.29 5.20 -3.79
C LEU A 71 -5.27 6.34 -4.04
N ALA A 72 -4.82 7.59 -3.85
CA ALA A 72 -5.65 8.77 -4.12
C ALA A 72 -6.07 8.83 -5.60
N ASP A 73 -5.14 8.53 -6.51
CA ASP A 73 -5.42 8.52 -7.96
C ASP A 73 -6.45 7.42 -8.33
N LEU A 74 -6.35 6.25 -7.71
CA LEU A 74 -7.29 5.14 -7.95
C LEU A 74 -8.71 5.47 -7.44
N PHE A 75 -8.83 6.09 -6.26
CA PHE A 75 -10.12 6.51 -5.72
C PHE A 75 -10.72 7.70 -6.48
N ALA A 76 -9.89 8.65 -6.94
CA ALA A 76 -10.35 9.81 -7.70
C ALA A 76 -10.86 9.42 -9.09
N ALA A 77 -10.34 8.34 -9.67
CA ALA A 77 -10.73 7.88 -11.00
C ALA A 77 -12.16 7.33 -11.05
N ASP A 78 -12.64 6.72 -9.96
CA ASP A 78 -13.98 6.13 -9.88
C ASP A 78 -14.43 6.04 -8.40
N PRO A 79 -15.09 7.09 -7.86
CA PRO A 79 -15.51 7.12 -6.46
C PRO A 79 -16.61 6.13 -6.10
N ASP A 80 -17.42 5.73 -7.09
CA ASP A 80 -18.58 4.83 -6.92
C ASP A 80 -18.22 3.35 -7.16
N ARG A 81 -16.94 3.07 -7.40
CA ARG A 81 -16.45 1.72 -7.65
C ARG A 81 -16.57 0.84 -6.41
N SER A 82 -17.00 -0.41 -6.63
CA SER A 82 -17.01 -1.41 -5.56
C SER A 82 -15.60 -1.65 -4.99
N ILE A 83 -15.50 -1.95 -3.70
CA ILE A 83 -14.23 -2.22 -3.02
C ILE A 83 -13.56 -3.47 -3.61
N THR A 84 -14.34 -4.49 -3.95
CA THR A 84 -13.82 -5.72 -4.56
C THR A 84 -13.25 -5.46 -5.95
N ASP A 85 -13.88 -4.61 -6.78
CA ASP A 85 -13.34 -4.19 -8.08
C ASP A 85 -12.07 -3.36 -7.96
N LEU A 86 -11.99 -2.49 -6.93
CA LEU A 86 -10.79 -1.74 -6.62
C LEU A 86 -9.63 -2.68 -6.26
N LEU A 87 -9.87 -3.65 -5.38
CA LEU A 87 -8.88 -4.64 -4.96
C LEU A 87 -8.43 -5.51 -6.13
N LEU A 88 -9.35 -5.91 -7.01
CA LEU A 88 -9.03 -6.65 -8.22
C LEU A 88 -8.12 -5.83 -9.15
N THR A 89 -8.43 -4.54 -9.34
CA THR A 89 -7.62 -3.63 -10.15
C THR A 89 -6.20 -3.49 -9.59
N ILE A 90 -6.08 -3.27 -8.28
CA ILE A 90 -4.78 -3.20 -7.59
C ILE A 90 -4.05 -4.54 -7.72
N GLY A 91 -4.72 -5.65 -7.45
CA GLY A 91 -4.16 -6.99 -7.52
C GLY A 91 -3.60 -7.35 -8.90
N ARG A 92 -4.30 -6.96 -9.97
CA ARG A 92 -3.82 -7.15 -11.36
C ARG A 92 -2.56 -6.34 -11.67
N TRP A 93 -2.43 -5.17 -11.06
CA TRP A 93 -1.30 -4.28 -11.30
C TRP A 93 -0.06 -4.65 -10.47
N LEU A 94 -0.22 -5.22 -9.27
CA LEU A 94 0.87 -5.53 -8.35
C LEU A 94 2.04 -6.32 -8.99
N PRO A 95 1.81 -7.43 -9.74
CA PRO A 95 2.93 -8.20 -10.33
C PRO A 95 3.68 -7.45 -11.43
N ARG A 96 3.08 -6.40 -12.00
CA ARG A 96 3.69 -5.59 -13.07
C ARG A 96 4.43 -4.38 -12.56
N ARG A 97 4.38 -4.16 -11.27
CA ARG A 97 4.91 -2.97 -10.62
C ARG A 97 6.43 -2.91 -10.74
N ARG A 98 6.93 -1.86 -11.40
CA ARG A 98 8.37 -1.57 -11.55
C ARG A 98 8.71 -0.15 -11.12
N ASP A 99 7.91 0.43 -10.25
CA ASP A 99 8.10 1.79 -9.78
C ASP A 99 9.04 1.87 -8.56
N ALA A 100 9.57 3.07 -8.32
CA ALA A 100 10.45 3.35 -7.19
C ALA A 100 9.83 2.96 -5.84
N SER A 101 8.49 2.97 -5.70
CA SER A 101 7.84 2.65 -4.43
C SER A 101 7.91 1.16 -4.08
N GLY A 102 8.02 0.26 -5.08
CA GLY A 102 8.31 -1.16 -4.86
C GLY A 102 9.70 -1.37 -4.27
N TYR A 103 10.71 -0.70 -4.80
CA TYR A 103 12.06 -0.77 -4.25
C TYR A 103 12.14 -0.13 -2.85
N LEU A 104 11.49 1.02 -2.65
CA LEU A 104 11.50 1.71 -1.35
C LEU A 104 10.91 0.88 -0.23
N ILE A 105 9.82 0.14 -0.47
CA ILE A 105 9.23 -0.70 0.59
C ILE A 105 10.15 -1.85 0.97
N VAL A 106 10.82 -2.47 0.00
CA VAL A 106 11.79 -3.54 0.27
C VAL A 106 12.96 -3.01 1.08
N GLU A 107 13.56 -1.89 0.66
CA GLU A 107 14.66 -1.23 1.39
C GLU A 107 14.24 -0.87 2.82
N ALA A 108 13.06 -0.30 3.01
CA ALA A 108 12.56 0.08 4.33
C ALA A 108 12.32 -1.15 5.23
N LEU A 109 11.80 -2.25 4.69
CA LEU A 109 11.60 -3.50 5.43
C LEU A 109 12.93 -4.15 5.83
N VAL A 110 13.94 -4.12 4.96
CA VAL A 110 15.28 -4.65 5.26
C VAL A 110 15.98 -3.78 6.29
N ALA A 111 15.94 -2.45 6.12
CA ALA A 111 16.55 -1.50 7.05
C ALA A 111 15.91 -1.59 8.45
N ALA A 112 14.59 -1.71 8.54
CA ALA A 112 13.85 -1.84 9.80
C ALA A 112 14.27 -3.06 10.66
N ARG A 113 14.90 -4.07 10.06
CA ARG A 113 15.41 -5.24 10.80
C ARG A 113 16.72 -4.99 11.51
N ARG A 114 17.41 -3.90 11.20
CA ARG A 114 18.79 -3.62 11.64
C ARG A 114 18.93 -2.24 12.28
N ASP A 115 17.98 -1.36 12.06
CA ASP A 115 18.01 0.05 12.45
C ASP A 115 16.70 0.44 13.14
N GLU A 116 16.76 0.73 14.45
CA GLU A 116 15.60 1.14 15.25
C GLU A 116 15.02 2.48 14.80
N ASP A 117 15.82 3.38 14.23
CA ASP A 117 15.34 4.65 13.66
C ASP A 117 14.42 4.42 12.44
N VAL A 118 14.48 3.24 11.83
CA VAL A 118 13.59 2.82 10.75
C VAL A 118 12.46 1.94 11.27
N ALA A 119 12.73 1.07 12.26
CA ALA A 119 11.79 0.06 12.75
C ALA A 119 10.52 0.68 13.33
N GLY A 120 10.63 1.73 14.14
CA GLY A 120 9.51 2.46 14.71
C GLY A 120 8.60 3.05 13.63
N PRO A 121 9.10 3.99 12.81
CA PRO A 121 8.33 4.59 11.71
C PRO A 121 7.75 3.57 10.70
N MET A 122 8.45 2.45 10.46
CA MET A 122 7.94 1.38 9.59
C MET A 122 6.77 0.61 10.23
N ARG A 123 6.83 0.37 11.53
CA ARG A 123 5.73 -0.27 12.28
C ARG A 123 4.46 0.58 12.18
N ASP A 124 4.60 1.89 12.35
CA ASP A 124 3.50 2.84 12.22
C ASP A 124 2.96 2.87 10.78
N TYR A 125 3.84 2.90 9.79
CA TYR A 125 3.45 2.86 8.37
C TYR A 125 2.64 1.60 8.03
N ILE A 126 3.09 0.43 8.45
CA ILE A 126 2.38 -0.85 8.22
C ILE A 126 1.06 -0.87 8.98
N GLY A 127 1.03 -0.38 10.23
CA GLY A 127 -0.18 -0.27 11.04
C GLY A 127 -1.24 0.64 10.40
N GLU A 128 -0.85 1.81 9.89
CA GLU A 128 -1.73 2.73 9.17
C GLU A 128 -2.33 2.05 7.92
N ARG A 129 -1.50 1.30 7.16
CA ARG A 129 -1.93 0.58 5.97
C ARG A 129 -2.90 -0.55 6.30
N ALA A 130 -2.60 -1.32 7.34
CA ALA A 130 -3.47 -2.39 7.83
C ALA A 130 -4.82 -1.84 8.26
N GLY A 131 -4.83 -0.76 9.06
CA GLY A 131 -6.07 -0.12 9.52
C GLY A 131 -6.91 0.43 8.37
N TRP A 132 -6.28 1.08 7.39
CA TRP A 132 -6.98 1.57 6.21
C TRP A 132 -7.60 0.42 5.38
N LEU A 133 -6.85 -0.65 5.11
CA LEU A 133 -7.37 -1.83 4.41
C LEU A 133 -8.50 -2.51 5.18
N ALA A 134 -8.37 -2.64 6.51
CA ALA A 134 -9.43 -3.22 7.34
C ALA A 134 -10.71 -2.36 7.28
N GLY A 135 -10.58 -1.03 7.26
CA GLY A 135 -11.70 -0.12 7.05
C GLY A 135 -12.41 -0.36 5.71
N LEU A 136 -11.64 -0.53 4.61
CA LEU A 136 -12.23 -0.88 3.32
C LEU A 136 -12.97 -2.23 3.34
N MET A 137 -12.39 -3.25 4.01
CA MET A 137 -13.06 -4.55 4.15
C MET A 137 -14.37 -4.43 4.92
N THR A 138 -14.39 -3.60 5.97
CA THR A 138 -15.62 -3.35 6.75
C THR A 138 -16.71 -2.69 5.89
N VAL A 139 -16.34 -1.73 5.03
CA VAL A 139 -17.29 -1.12 4.07
C VAL A 139 -17.79 -2.16 3.10
N ALA A 140 -16.91 -2.95 2.48
CA ALA A 140 -17.30 -4.02 1.54
C ALA A 140 -18.22 -5.08 2.19
N GLN A 141 -18.05 -5.36 3.50
CA GLN A 141 -18.94 -6.22 4.26
C GLN A 141 -20.32 -5.60 4.46
N ALA A 142 -20.38 -4.30 4.77
CA ALA A 142 -21.64 -3.56 4.92
C ALA A 142 -22.41 -3.49 3.60
N ASP A 143 -21.71 -3.38 2.47
CA ASP A 143 -22.30 -3.32 1.11
C ASP A 143 -22.63 -4.72 0.56
N GLY A 144 -22.33 -5.80 1.32
CA GLY A 144 -22.62 -7.17 0.91
C GLY A 144 -21.70 -7.73 -0.18
N GLU A 145 -20.54 -7.11 -0.40
CA GLU A 145 -19.53 -7.57 -1.35
C GLU A 145 -18.62 -8.66 -0.74
N VAL A 146 -18.39 -8.60 0.57
CA VAL A 146 -17.53 -9.50 1.34
C VAL A 146 -18.32 -10.15 2.47
N ASP A 147 -18.07 -11.44 2.72
CA ASP A 147 -18.72 -12.20 3.79
C ASP A 147 -18.41 -11.57 5.18
N PRO A 148 -19.43 -11.12 5.93
CA PRO A 148 -19.25 -10.52 7.25
C PRO A 148 -18.71 -11.51 8.30
N ALA A 149 -18.74 -12.81 8.05
CA ALA A 149 -18.14 -13.83 8.92
C ALA A 149 -16.60 -13.83 8.85
N LEU A 150 -16.01 -13.24 7.80
CA LEU A 150 -14.56 -13.14 7.66
C LEU A 150 -14.02 -11.96 8.47
N SER A 151 -12.88 -12.13 9.10
CA SER A 151 -12.22 -11.04 9.81
C SER A 151 -11.69 -9.97 8.83
N ALA A 152 -12.16 -8.73 8.93
CA ALA A 152 -11.67 -7.61 8.13
C ALA A 152 -10.14 -7.40 8.31
N ASN A 153 -9.61 -7.60 9.52
CA ASN A 153 -8.18 -7.54 9.79
C ASN A 153 -7.39 -8.66 9.11
N ALA A 154 -7.93 -9.88 9.06
CA ALA A 154 -7.28 -11.00 8.38
C ALA A 154 -7.24 -10.77 6.86
N LEU A 155 -8.31 -10.26 6.28
CA LEU A 155 -8.37 -9.88 4.86
C LEU A 155 -7.39 -8.74 4.55
N ALA A 156 -7.32 -7.72 5.41
CA ALA A 156 -6.34 -6.64 5.28
C ALA A 156 -4.90 -7.15 5.34
N HIS A 157 -4.62 -8.07 6.26
CA HIS A 157 -3.30 -8.70 6.38
C HIS A 157 -2.93 -9.50 5.13
N PHE A 158 -3.87 -10.28 4.58
CA PHE A 158 -3.69 -10.99 3.31
C PHE A 158 -3.34 -10.03 2.16
N CYS A 159 -4.06 -8.92 2.01
CA CYS A 159 -3.77 -7.90 1.00
C CYS A 159 -2.38 -7.27 1.20
N LEU A 160 -1.96 -7.02 2.45
CA LEU A 160 -0.62 -6.52 2.75
C LEU A 160 0.47 -7.52 2.34
N LEU A 161 0.30 -8.80 2.68
CA LEU A 161 1.26 -9.85 2.30
C LEU A 161 1.38 -9.95 0.79
N LEU A 162 0.27 -9.89 0.05
CA LEU A 162 0.27 -9.90 -1.40
C LEU A 162 1.02 -8.69 -1.98
N ALA A 163 0.77 -7.50 -1.45
CA ALA A 163 1.43 -6.27 -1.88
C ALA A 163 2.94 -6.27 -1.56
N MET A 164 3.35 -6.77 -0.39
CA MET A 164 4.77 -6.88 -0.01
C MET A 164 5.47 -7.97 -0.83
N GLY A 165 4.82 -9.14 -1.00
CA GLY A 165 5.35 -10.23 -1.81
C GLY A 165 5.57 -9.84 -3.26
N SER A 166 4.65 -9.07 -3.85
CA SER A 166 4.78 -8.58 -5.23
C SER A 166 5.93 -7.58 -5.42
N ALA A 167 6.34 -6.87 -4.36
CA ALA A 167 7.52 -6.00 -4.40
C ALA A 167 8.84 -6.79 -4.34
N LEU A 168 8.81 -8.00 -3.77
CA LEU A 168 9.97 -8.89 -3.67
C LEU A 168 10.10 -9.82 -4.89
N VAL A 169 8.97 -10.39 -5.35
CA VAL A 169 8.94 -11.31 -6.49
C VAL A 169 8.54 -10.52 -7.74
N THR A 170 9.56 -9.92 -8.36
CA THR A 170 9.36 -9.13 -9.58
C THR A 170 9.23 -10.03 -10.82
N PRO A 171 8.63 -9.54 -11.94
CA PRO A 171 8.51 -10.32 -13.17
C PRO A 171 9.84 -10.82 -13.75
N ASP A 172 10.96 -10.16 -13.42
CA ASP A 172 12.29 -10.58 -13.85
C ASP A 172 12.79 -11.82 -13.10
N LEU A 173 12.29 -12.05 -11.88
CA LEU A 173 12.59 -13.23 -11.08
C LEU A 173 11.61 -14.37 -11.38
N HIS A 174 10.33 -14.07 -11.52
CA HIS A 174 9.30 -15.03 -11.83
C HIS A 174 8.11 -14.34 -12.51
N ALA A 175 7.80 -14.74 -13.74
CA ALA A 175 6.67 -14.21 -14.49
C ALA A 175 5.51 -15.20 -14.48
N VAL A 176 4.31 -14.66 -14.31
CA VAL A 176 3.04 -15.38 -14.43
C VAL A 176 2.22 -14.72 -15.55
N GLY A 177 1.48 -15.51 -16.33
CA GLY A 177 0.60 -14.99 -17.37
C GLY A 177 -0.51 -14.09 -16.79
N ASP A 178 -0.82 -12.99 -17.47
CA ASP A 178 -1.82 -12.02 -17.03
C ASP A 178 -3.21 -12.64 -16.84
N ASP A 179 -3.59 -13.55 -17.75
CA ASP A 179 -4.88 -14.24 -17.71
C ASP A 179 -4.94 -15.24 -16.56
N GLU A 180 -3.85 -15.98 -16.31
CA GLU A 180 -3.73 -16.93 -15.20
C GLU A 180 -3.82 -16.21 -13.85
N TRP A 181 -3.08 -15.10 -13.71
CA TRP A 181 -3.10 -14.28 -12.50
C TRP A 181 -4.49 -13.67 -12.26
N THR A 182 -5.10 -13.10 -13.31
CA THR A 182 -6.44 -12.51 -13.23
C THR A 182 -7.50 -13.57 -12.89
N ALA A 183 -7.42 -14.77 -13.47
CA ALA A 183 -8.34 -15.86 -13.18
C ALA A 183 -8.25 -16.29 -11.70
N LEU A 184 -7.02 -16.37 -11.17
CA LEU A 184 -6.80 -16.66 -9.73
C LEU A 184 -7.41 -15.59 -8.84
N LEU A 185 -7.14 -14.30 -9.12
CA LEU A 185 -7.69 -13.19 -8.33
C LEU A 185 -9.22 -13.19 -8.31
N ASN A 186 -9.86 -13.42 -9.46
CA ASN A 186 -11.32 -13.51 -9.56
C ASN A 186 -11.87 -14.64 -8.67
N ARG A 187 -11.19 -15.79 -8.61
CA ARG A 187 -11.59 -16.90 -7.75
C ARG A 187 -11.39 -16.58 -6.27
N VAL A 188 -10.32 -15.90 -5.92
CA VAL A 188 -10.07 -15.47 -4.53
C VAL A 188 -11.16 -14.48 -4.08
N ILE A 189 -11.51 -13.51 -4.91
CA ILE A 189 -12.59 -12.55 -4.62
C ILE A 189 -13.93 -13.28 -4.49
N ALA A 190 -14.25 -14.19 -5.41
CA ALA A 190 -15.48 -14.98 -5.34
C ALA A 190 -15.55 -15.85 -4.06
N ALA A 191 -14.41 -16.31 -3.57
CA ALA A 191 -14.35 -17.14 -2.35
C ALA A 191 -14.56 -16.33 -1.05
N VAL A 192 -14.34 -15.01 -1.08
CA VAL A 192 -14.60 -14.12 0.07
C VAL A 192 -15.96 -13.41 -0.02
N ALA A 193 -16.71 -13.61 -1.11
CA ALA A 193 -18.06 -13.11 -1.25
C ALA A 193 -19.03 -13.83 -0.29
N PRO A 194 -20.13 -13.17 0.12
CA PRO A 194 -21.11 -13.82 1.01
C PRO A 194 -21.65 -15.11 0.39
N THR A 195 -21.62 -16.18 1.14
CA THR A 195 -22.31 -17.44 0.76
C THR A 195 -23.81 -17.17 0.71
N ARG A 196 -24.42 -17.29 -0.48
CA ARG A 196 -25.88 -17.29 -0.58
C ARG A 196 -26.38 -18.53 0.15
N HIS A 197 -26.80 -18.39 1.39
CA HIS A 197 -27.62 -19.43 2.03
C HIS A 197 -28.90 -19.52 1.19
N HIS A 198 -29.08 -20.63 0.50
CA HIS A 198 -30.38 -21.02 -0.01
C HIS A 198 -31.36 -21.05 1.16
N ALA A 199 -32.16 -20.01 1.28
CA ALA A 199 -33.37 -20.04 2.07
C ALA A 199 -34.43 -20.87 1.32
N GLU A 200 -34.13 -22.17 1.12
CA GLU A 200 -35.05 -23.17 0.64
C GLU A 200 -35.08 -24.33 1.63
N ALA A 201 -35.84 -24.14 2.70
CA ALA A 201 -36.44 -25.29 3.40
C ALA A 201 -37.52 -24.76 4.35
N GLY A 202 -38.76 -24.80 3.95
CA GLY A 202 -39.84 -24.61 4.94
C GLY A 202 -41.19 -24.22 4.39
N VAL A 203 -41.55 -24.68 3.19
CA VAL A 203 -42.98 -24.86 2.91
C VAL A 203 -43.34 -26.29 3.15
N MET A 204 -43.71 -26.61 4.39
CA MET A 204 -44.46 -27.86 4.70
C MET A 204 -45.85 -27.73 4.09
N PRO A 205 -46.29 -28.67 3.27
CA PRO A 205 -47.70 -28.71 2.85
C PRO A 205 -48.57 -29.08 4.07
N GLN A 206 -49.51 -28.21 4.39
CA GLN A 206 -50.59 -28.55 5.33
C GLN A 206 -51.42 -29.65 4.70
N THR A 207 -51.30 -30.82 5.29
CA THR A 207 -52.21 -31.96 5.01
C THR A 207 -53.57 -31.64 5.65
N GLU A 208 -54.55 -31.33 4.82
CA GLU A 208 -55.96 -31.33 5.20
C GLU A 208 -56.33 -32.76 5.65
N MET A 209 -56.75 -32.92 6.89
CA MET A 209 -57.50 -34.07 7.36
C MET A 209 -59.00 -33.74 7.35
N THR A 210 -59.69 -34.42 6.47
CA THR A 210 -61.14 -34.60 6.52
C THR A 210 -61.49 -35.66 7.53
#